data_493177819a92d09aaa0053ad431b3f08
#
_entry.id   493177819a92d09aaa0053ad431b3f08
#
_cell.length_a   1.000
_cell.length_b   1.000
_cell.length_c   1.000
_cell.angle_alpha   90.00
_cell.angle_beta   90.00
_cell.angle_gamma   90.00
#
_symmetry.space_group_name_H-M   'P 1'
#
loop_
_entity.id
_entity.type
_entity.pdbx_description
1 polymer ?
#
loop_
_entity_poly.entity_id
_entity_poly.type
_entity_poly.pdbx_seq_one_letter_code
_entity_poly.pdbx_strand_id
1 'polypeptide(L)'
;MKKLLNRLVAIFSIFSLLLGFSSAQARVDGDVITLGAAVSLTGKYSTNGEHTKNGYNLAVKRINDMGGVKVGGKSYKFAVKYYDDESNSKRAAQLAERLIKQDGVKYMLGPYSSGLTKAMAPVTEENKIPMVEANGASRSLFTKGYKYLFAVLSPANQYLEVAIDLAVEKNGGKPVKIAMAFEQDAFSQDVRLGILDAAKRTKSKIIIDDKLPKELNDMAATLAKVKAVKPDVLVVSGHSKGALTAIRQISEMKVDVPMLAMTHCDASKLAKQHGKKAEYALCASQWHKSLSYKDNYFGGGLKYDKDFTAAYKYAPPYQAAESSAALLVYKDAFERANSFDTKKVRDALAKTNMQTFYGNVKFGSGGQNTAKPMVLFQVRCTGDKCENKVVAPTKWASAKLVHPIPSWSKR
;
A
#
# COMPACT_ATOMS: atom_id res chain seq x y z
N MET A 1 -45.87 8.39 -62.93
CA MET A 1 -44.83 7.50 -62.35
C MET A 1 -43.62 8.22 -61.74
N LYS A 2 -43.23 9.44 -62.16
CA LYS A 2 -42.07 10.18 -61.60
C LYS A 2 -42.29 10.84 -60.21
N LYS A 3 -43.52 11.04 -59.77
CA LYS A 3 -43.81 11.65 -58.44
C LYS A 3 -43.89 10.66 -57.24
N LEU A 4 -43.96 9.35 -57.51
CA LEU A 4 -43.98 8.33 -56.47
C LEU A 4 -42.55 7.86 -56.08
N LEU A 5 -41.60 8.00 -56.98
CA LEU A 5 -40.21 7.56 -56.78
C LEU A 5 -39.43 8.54 -55.83
N ASN A 6 -39.79 9.84 -55.88
CA ASN A 6 -39.11 10.84 -55.03
C ASN A 6 -39.58 10.86 -53.55
N ARG A 7 -40.70 10.20 -53.22
CA ARG A 7 -41.16 10.10 -51.83
C ARG A 7 -40.57 8.87 -51.08
N LEU A 8 -40.13 7.86 -51.78
CA LEU A 8 -39.49 6.66 -51.20
C LEU A 8 -38.01 6.86 -50.91
N VAL A 9 -37.32 7.77 -51.61
CA VAL A 9 -35.91 8.09 -51.34
C VAL A 9 -35.74 9.00 -50.13
N ALA A 10 -36.72 9.87 -49.81
CA ALA A 10 -36.66 10.77 -48.66
C ALA A 10 -36.92 10.07 -47.30
N ILE A 11 -37.58 8.90 -47.30
CA ILE A 11 -37.87 8.14 -46.07
C ILE A 11 -36.69 7.23 -45.67
N PHE A 12 -35.86 6.82 -46.65
CA PHE A 12 -34.69 5.98 -46.37
C PHE A 12 -33.46 6.76 -45.89
N SER A 13 -33.40 8.09 -46.07
CA SER A 13 -32.28 8.95 -45.65
C SER A 13 -32.43 9.48 -44.20
N ILE A 14 -33.58 9.33 -43.57
CA ILE A 14 -33.80 9.78 -42.17
C ILE A 14 -33.59 8.64 -41.16
N PHE A 15 -33.56 7.38 -41.63
CA PHE A 15 -33.37 6.21 -40.75
C PHE A 15 -31.90 5.84 -40.53
N SER A 16 -30.95 6.48 -41.21
CA SER A 16 -29.50 6.18 -41.13
C SER A 16 -28.71 7.10 -40.15
N LEU A 17 -29.35 8.03 -39.46
CA LEU A 17 -28.68 8.95 -38.52
C LEU A 17 -28.98 8.70 -37.02
N LEU A 18 -29.62 7.56 -36.73
CA LEU A 18 -29.87 7.11 -35.34
C LEU A 18 -29.05 5.85 -34.95
N LEU A 19 -27.97 5.55 -35.69
CA LEU A 19 -26.96 4.64 -35.20
C LEU A 19 -26.13 5.40 -34.17
N GLY A 20 -26.70 5.33 -32.97
CA GLY A 20 -26.22 5.93 -31.75
C GLY A 20 -24.72 5.77 -31.57
N PHE A 21 -24.12 6.85 -31.18
CA PHE A 21 -22.98 6.83 -30.29
C PHE A 21 -23.35 6.00 -29.05
N SER A 22 -23.19 4.70 -29.13
CA SER A 22 -23.08 3.86 -27.96
C SER A 22 -21.79 4.30 -27.28
N SER A 23 -21.87 5.33 -26.46
CA SER A 23 -20.86 5.61 -25.47
C SER A 23 -20.60 4.27 -24.78
N ALA A 24 -19.37 3.80 -24.86
CA ALA A 24 -18.94 2.62 -24.14
C ALA A 24 -19.16 2.86 -22.64
N GLN A 25 -20.38 2.56 -22.20
CA GLN A 25 -20.82 2.74 -20.82
C GLN A 25 -20.02 1.77 -19.98
N ALA A 26 -19.39 2.27 -18.93
CA ALA A 26 -18.69 1.45 -17.96
C ALA A 26 -19.56 0.23 -17.63
N ARG A 27 -18.94 -0.94 -17.43
CA ARG A 27 -19.67 -2.14 -17.07
C ARG A 27 -20.29 -2.00 -15.69
N VAL A 28 -21.44 -1.35 -15.66
CA VAL A 28 -22.38 -1.38 -14.57
C VAL A 28 -23.44 -2.39 -14.99
N ASP A 29 -23.34 -3.60 -14.44
CA ASP A 29 -24.33 -4.65 -14.70
C ASP A 29 -25.48 -4.46 -13.69
N GLY A 30 -26.60 -3.91 -14.16
CA GLY A 30 -27.73 -3.59 -13.29
C GLY A 30 -27.38 -2.52 -12.26
N ASP A 31 -27.30 -2.92 -10.97
CA ASP A 31 -26.97 -2.07 -9.83
C ASP A 31 -25.55 -2.32 -9.27
N VAL A 32 -24.64 -2.96 -10.03
CA VAL A 32 -23.29 -3.35 -9.58
C VAL A 32 -22.20 -2.67 -10.38
N ILE A 33 -21.29 -1.99 -9.67
CA ILE A 33 -20.03 -1.44 -10.17
C ILE A 33 -18.93 -2.47 -9.92
N THR A 34 -18.44 -3.11 -10.99
CA THR A 34 -17.36 -4.10 -10.88
C THR A 34 -15.99 -3.44 -11.06
N LEU A 35 -15.16 -3.54 -10.01
CA LEU A 35 -13.74 -3.17 -10.03
C LEU A 35 -12.89 -4.39 -10.39
N GLY A 36 -11.75 -4.18 -11.05
CA GLY A 36 -10.80 -5.25 -11.36
C GLY A 36 -9.58 -5.22 -10.45
N ALA A 37 -9.07 -6.38 -10.06
CA ALA A 37 -7.85 -6.49 -9.27
C ALA A 37 -7.04 -7.73 -9.67
N ALA A 38 -5.78 -7.54 -10.05
CA ALA A 38 -4.79 -8.61 -10.08
C ALA A 38 -4.01 -8.53 -8.76
N VAL A 39 -4.06 -9.58 -7.94
CA VAL A 39 -3.40 -9.61 -6.62
C VAL A 39 -2.64 -10.90 -6.45
N SER A 40 -1.51 -10.85 -5.71
CA SER A 40 -0.67 -12.03 -5.47
C SER A 40 -1.33 -12.96 -4.46
N LEU A 41 -2.07 -13.96 -4.93
CA LEU A 41 -2.65 -15.00 -4.06
C LEU A 41 -1.70 -16.19 -3.88
N THR A 42 -0.74 -16.32 -4.80
CA THR A 42 0.36 -17.29 -4.74
C THR A 42 1.73 -16.60 -4.92
N GLY A 43 2.81 -17.35 -4.75
CA GLY A 43 4.18 -16.85 -4.88
C GLY A 43 4.68 -16.07 -3.66
N LYS A 44 5.77 -15.32 -3.84
CA LYS A 44 6.52 -14.66 -2.75
C LYS A 44 5.73 -13.58 -1.99
N TYR A 45 4.75 -12.99 -2.63
CA TYR A 45 3.92 -11.93 -2.06
C TYR A 45 2.55 -12.42 -1.57
N SER A 46 2.27 -13.72 -1.61
CA SER A 46 0.95 -14.29 -1.30
C SER A 46 0.37 -13.83 0.04
N THR A 47 1.21 -13.78 1.06
CA THR A 47 0.83 -13.25 2.39
C THR A 47 0.26 -11.82 2.32
N ASN A 48 0.98 -10.93 1.62
CA ASN A 48 0.57 -9.52 1.53
C ASN A 48 -0.58 -9.33 0.53
N GLY A 49 -0.61 -10.12 -0.53
CA GLY A 49 -1.73 -10.16 -1.47
C GLY A 49 -3.03 -10.62 -0.82
N GLU A 50 -2.98 -11.61 0.08
CA GLU A 50 -4.13 -12.01 0.89
C GLU A 50 -4.62 -10.86 1.77
N HIS A 51 -3.72 -10.13 2.44
CA HIS A 51 -4.08 -8.95 3.23
C HIS A 51 -4.74 -7.87 2.38
N THR A 52 -4.20 -7.61 1.19
CA THR A 52 -4.76 -6.67 0.20
C THR A 52 -6.18 -7.08 -0.17
N LYS A 53 -6.39 -8.33 -0.58
CA LYS A 53 -7.71 -8.87 -0.94
C LYS A 53 -8.71 -8.78 0.22
N ASN A 54 -8.29 -9.15 1.43
CA ASN A 54 -9.14 -9.11 2.61
C ASN A 54 -9.55 -7.66 2.97
N GLY A 55 -8.64 -6.70 2.81
CA GLY A 55 -8.96 -5.28 2.97
C GLY A 55 -9.97 -4.79 1.95
N TYR A 56 -9.80 -5.13 0.67
CA TYR A 56 -10.78 -4.80 -0.37
C TYR A 56 -12.16 -5.41 -0.07
N ASN A 57 -12.21 -6.70 0.25
CA ASN A 57 -13.46 -7.41 0.51
C ASN A 57 -14.21 -6.85 1.73
N LEU A 58 -13.49 -6.49 2.81
CA LEU A 58 -14.11 -5.89 3.99
C LEU A 58 -14.75 -4.54 3.65
N ALA A 59 -14.07 -3.71 2.85
CA ALA A 59 -14.59 -2.40 2.46
C ALA A 59 -15.77 -2.54 1.49
N VAL A 60 -15.71 -3.45 0.51
CA VAL A 60 -16.86 -3.75 -0.36
C VAL A 60 -18.07 -4.13 0.46
N LYS A 61 -17.92 -5.09 1.38
CA LYS A 61 -19.02 -5.50 2.25
C LYS A 61 -19.56 -4.29 3.05
N ARG A 62 -18.69 -3.52 3.69
CA ARG A 62 -19.10 -2.39 4.53
C ARG A 62 -19.83 -1.30 3.72
N ILE A 63 -19.31 -0.92 2.55
CA ILE A 63 -19.94 0.08 1.68
C ILE A 63 -21.32 -0.41 1.22
N ASN A 64 -21.42 -1.66 0.79
CA ASN A 64 -22.66 -2.25 0.31
C ASN A 64 -23.73 -2.36 1.41
N ASP A 65 -23.34 -2.79 2.63
CA ASP A 65 -24.23 -2.86 3.80
C ASP A 65 -24.76 -1.47 4.22
N MET A 66 -24.02 -0.40 3.94
CA MET A 66 -24.39 0.96 4.26
C MET A 66 -25.10 1.71 3.12
N GLY A 67 -25.63 0.99 2.14
CA GLY A 67 -26.43 1.54 1.04
C GLY A 67 -25.67 1.78 -0.26
N GLY A 68 -24.39 1.32 -0.35
CA GLY A 68 -23.62 1.33 -1.59
C GLY A 68 -23.08 2.70 -1.99
N VAL A 69 -23.00 2.93 -3.29
CA VAL A 69 -22.44 4.11 -3.94
C VAL A 69 -23.58 4.86 -4.66
N LYS A 70 -23.75 6.15 -4.41
CA LYS A 70 -24.84 6.96 -4.99
C LYS A 70 -24.37 7.66 -6.27
N VAL A 71 -25.00 7.36 -7.40
CA VAL A 71 -24.72 7.97 -8.70
C VAL A 71 -26.05 8.23 -9.40
N GLY A 72 -26.30 9.45 -9.87
CA GLY A 72 -27.52 9.81 -10.59
C GLY A 72 -28.80 9.58 -9.78
N GLY A 73 -28.74 9.73 -8.45
CA GLY A 73 -29.88 9.50 -7.55
C GLY A 73 -30.17 8.02 -7.25
N LYS A 74 -29.40 7.08 -7.80
CA LYS A 74 -29.52 5.63 -7.57
C LYS A 74 -28.37 5.11 -6.74
N SER A 75 -28.61 4.01 -5.98
CA SER A 75 -27.60 3.32 -5.21
C SER A 75 -27.08 2.11 -5.97
N TYR A 76 -25.76 1.92 -5.97
CA TYR A 76 -25.05 0.82 -6.61
C TYR A 76 -24.19 0.09 -5.61
N LYS A 77 -23.98 -1.22 -5.80
CA LYS A 77 -23.08 -2.04 -5.01
C LYS A 77 -21.71 -2.13 -5.66
N PHE A 78 -20.65 -2.22 -4.87
CA PHE A 78 -19.36 -2.64 -5.38
C PHE A 78 -19.24 -4.15 -5.45
N ALA A 79 -18.55 -4.63 -6.49
CA ALA A 79 -17.99 -5.97 -6.58
C ALA A 79 -16.54 -5.88 -7.04
N VAL A 80 -15.72 -6.91 -6.76
CA VAL A 80 -14.34 -6.98 -7.28
C VAL A 80 -14.13 -8.30 -8.01
N LYS A 81 -13.66 -8.22 -9.24
CA LYS A 81 -13.19 -9.35 -10.03
C LYS A 81 -11.69 -9.53 -9.81
N TYR A 82 -11.31 -10.67 -9.27
CA TYR A 82 -9.93 -10.99 -8.92
C TYR A 82 -9.27 -11.95 -9.91
N TYR A 83 -7.97 -11.73 -10.14
CA TYR A 83 -7.06 -12.69 -10.72
C TYR A 83 -5.80 -12.81 -9.86
N ASP A 84 -5.19 -14.01 -9.83
CA ASP A 84 -3.89 -14.23 -9.20
C ASP A 84 -2.76 -13.85 -10.15
N ASP A 85 -1.95 -12.88 -9.76
CA ASP A 85 -0.77 -12.45 -10.51
C ASP A 85 0.48 -13.29 -10.24
N GLU A 86 0.37 -14.29 -9.34
CA GLU A 86 1.43 -15.22 -8.99
C GLU A 86 2.72 -14.54 -8.53
N SER A 87 2.62 -13.32 -8.00
CA SER A 87 3.75 -12.46 -7.63
C SER A 87 4.68 -12.13 -8.82
N ASN A 88 4.14 -12.14 -10.04
CA ASN A 88 4.86 -11.98 -11.29
C ASN A 88 4.43 -10.70 -12.03
N SER A 89 5.38 -9.79 -12.27
CA SER A 89 5.09 -8.49 -12.88
C SER A 89 4.56 -8.59 -14.32
N LYS A 90 5.05 -9.53 -15.13
CA LYS A 90 4.55 -9.76 -16.49
C LYS A 90 3.12 -10.27 -16.45
N ARG A 91 2.84 -11.21 -15.55
CA ARG A 91 1.50 -11.75 -15.31
C ARG A 91 0.52 -10.66 -14.88
N ALA A 92 0.92 -9.81 -13.93
CA ALA A 92 0.10 -8.70 -13.45
C ALA A 92 -0.31 -7.75 -14.59
N ALA A 93 0.61 -7.38 -15.48
CA ALA A 93 0.31 -6.56 -16.67
C ALA A 93 -0.67 -7.26 -17.62
N GLN A 94 -0.46 -8.55 -17.91
CA GLN A 94 -1.35 -9.34 -18.77
C GLN A 94 -2.76 -9.46 -18.16
N LEU A 95 -2.86 -9.62 -16.86
CA LEU A 95 -4.15 -9.70 -16.17
C LEU A 95 -4.86 -8.35 -16.11
N ALA A 96 -4.13 -7.24 -15.99
CA ALA A 96 -4.72 -5.90 -16.14
C ALA A 96 -5.32 -5.71 -17.54
N GLU A 97 -4.60 -6.12 -18.58
CA GLU A 97 -5.09 -6.06 -19.95
C GLU A 97 -6.33 -6.95 -20.14
N ARG A 98 -6.32 -8.17 -19.60
CA ARG A 98 -7.47 -9.09 -19.62
C ARG A 98 -8.69 -8.48 -18.94
N LEU A 99 -8.53 -7.96 -17.70
CA LEU A 99 -9.61 -7.31 -16.96
C LEU A 99 -10.24 -6.16 -17.75
N ILE A 100 -9.43 -5.38 -18.45
CA ILE A 100 -9.89 -4.22 -19.22
C ILE A 100 -10.53 -4.66 -20.55
N LYS A 101 -9.83 -5.48 -21.37
CA LYS A 101 -10.24 -5.78 -22.73
C LYS A 101 -11.22 -6.94 -22.86
N GLN A 102 -11.10 -7.96 -22.01
CA GLN A 102 -11.97 -9.14 -22.09
C GLN A 102 -13.11 -9.08 -21.09
N ASP A 103 -12.84 -8.65 -19.84
CA ASP A 103 -13.85 -8.57 -18.80
C ASP A 103 -14.59 -7.23 -18.76
N GLY A 104 -14.16 -6.23 -19.56
CA GLY A 104 -14.81 -4.93 -19.68
C GLY A 104 -14.71 -4.04 -18.45
N VAL A 105 -13.75 -4.31 -17.54
CA VAL A 105 -13.54 -3.51 -16.33
C VAL A 105 -13.10 -2.10 -16.69
N LYS A 106 -13.69 -1.10 -16.04
CA LYS A 106 -13.40 0.34 -16.25
C LYS A 106 -12.74 1.02 -15.05
N TYR A 107 -12.53 0.31 -13.95
CA TYR A 107 -11.93 0.82 -12.71
C TYR A 107 -11.07 -0.28 -12.09
N MET A 108 -9.83 0.05 -11.75
CA MET A 108 -8.87 -0.92 -11.25
C MET A 108 -8.46 -0.62 -9.81
N LEU A 109 -8.33 -1.65 -9.01
CA LEU A 109 -7.61 -1.63 -7.75
C LEU A 109 -6.18 -2.11 -7.98
N GLY A 110 -5.23 -1.51 -7.28
CA GLY A 110 -3.83 -1.88 -7.41
C GLY A 110 -3.48 -3.25 -6.83
N PRO A 111 -2.36 -3.84 -7.26
CA PRO A 111 -1.80 -5.07 -6.71
C PRO A 111 -1.01 -4.79 -5.42
N TYR A 112 -0.53 -5.84 -4.76
CA TYR A 112 0.53 -5.68 -3.77
C TYR A 112 1.88 -5.50 -4.47
N SER A 113 2.64 -4.54 -4.00
CA SER A 113 4.00 -4.11 -4.30
C SER A 113 4.17 -3.09 -5.43
N SER A 114 5.17 -2.22 -5.24
CA SER A 114 5.56 -1.21 -6.24
C SER A 114 6.00 -1.82 -7.57
N GLY A 115 6.60 -3.02 -7.54
CA GLY A 115 7.05 -3.72 -8.75
C GLY A 115 5.89 -4.18 -9.63
N LEU A 116 4.82 -4.70 -9.03
CA LEU A 116 3.61 -5.14 -9.73
C LEU A 116 2.81 -3.93 -10.22
N THR A 117 2.66 -2.91 -9.39
CA THR A 117 2.03 -1.64 -9.78
C THR A 117 2.73 -0.99 -10.97
N LYS A 118 4.08 -1.01 -10.98
CA LYS A 118 4.90 -0.50 -12.10
C LYS A 118 4.61 -1.21 -13.41
N ALA A 119 4.27 -2.49 -13.36
CA ALA A 119 3.91 -3.28 -14.54
C ALA A 119 2.48 -3.03 -15.01
N MET A 120 1.52 -2.79 -14.10
CA MET A 120 0.12 -2.56 -14.41
C MET A 120 -0.17 -1.11 -14.84
N ALA A 121 0.53 -0.13 -14.27
CA ALA A 121 0.26 1.28 -14.48
C ALA A 121 0.30 1.73 -15.97
N PRO A 122 1.25 1.29 -16.83
CA PRO A 122 1.22 1.61 -18.24
C PRO A 122 -0.05 1.11 -18.94
N VAL A 123 -0.52 -0.09 -18.60
CA VAL A 123 -1.71 -0.70 -19.19
C VAL A 123 -2.97 0.11 -18.84
N THR A 124 -3.12 0.50 -17.57
CA THR A 124 -4.26 1.30 -17.13
C THR A 124 -4.21 2.72 -17.70
N GLU A 125 -3.04 3.33 -17.80
CA GLU A 125 -2.83 4.66 -18.39
C GLU A 125 -3.20 4.68 -19.88
N GLU A 126 -2.68 3.74 -20.67
CA GLU A 126 -2.95 3.62 -22.10
C GLU A 126 -4.45 3.46 -22.41
N ASN A 127 -5.14 2.67 -21.60
CA ASN A 127 -6.57 2.42 -21.73
C ASN A 127 -7.44 3.49 -21.04
N LYS A 128 -6.85 4.52 -20.42
CA LYS A 128 -7.54 5.58 -19.67
C LYS A 128 -8.47 5.04 -18.57
N ILE A 129 -8.01 4.01 -17.86
CA ILE A 129 -8.71 3.34 -16.78
C ILE A 129 -8.10 3.79 -15.44
N PRO A 130 -8.86 4.45 -14.56
CA PRO A 130 -8.35 4.81 -13.24
C PRO A 130 -7.94 3.57 -12.44
N MET A 131 -6.76 3.63 -11.80
CA MET A 131 -6.29 2.65 -10.85
C MET A 131 -6.01 3.34 -9.51
N VAL A 132 -6.74 2.93 -8.46
CA VAL A 132 -6.45 3.34 -7.09
C VAL A 132 -5.58 2.28 -6.44
N GLU A 133 -4.34 2.67 -6.18
CA GLU A 133 -3.29 1.83 -5.63
C GLU A 133 -3.27 1.95 -4.10
N ALA A 134 -3.14 0.81 -3.44
CA ALA A 134 -3.09 0.75 -1.98
C ALA A 134 -1.76 0.25 -1.43
N ASN A 135 -0.92 -0.42 -2.24
CA ASN A 135 0.28 -1.12 -1.76
C ASN A 135 1.55 -0.85 -2.58
N GLY A 136 1.51 0.08 -3.52
CA GLY A 136 2.63 0.51 -4.35
C GLY A 136 3.20 1.85 -3.92
N ALA A 137 4.16 1.86 -3.00
CA ALA A 137 4.64 3.07 -2.34
C ALA A 137 5.79 3.80 -3.05
N SER A 138 6.46 3.20 -4.05
CA SER A 138 7.65 3.81 -4.67
C SER A 138 7.32 5.10 -5.41
N ARG A 139 8.08 6.17 -5.13
CA ARG A 139 7.98 7.47 -5.85
C ARG A 139 8.18 7.32 -7.36
N SER A 140 8.96 6.32 -7.79
CA SER A 140 9.21 6.08 -9.21
C SER A 140 7.95 5.77 -10.03
N LEU A 141 6.84 5.39 -9.37
CA LEU A 141 5.53 5.21 -9.99
C LEU A 141 4.92 6.54 -10.43
N PHE A 142 5.17 7.61 -9.67
CA PHE A 142 4.52 8.92 -9.79
C PHE A 142 5.36 9.95 -10.55
N THR A 143 6.56 9.56 -11.03
CA THR A 143 7.45 10.41 -11.83
C THR A 143 7.30 10.18 -13.35
N LYS A 144 6.42 9.29 -13.77
CA LYS A 144 6.19 8.93 -15.17
C LYS A 144 5.14 9.81 -15.88
N GLY A 145 4.50 10.71 -15.15
CA GLY A 145 3.45 11.60 -15.68
C GLY A 145 2.10 10.91 -15.90
N TYR A 146 1.89 9.72 -15.32
CA TYR A 146 0.59 9.03 -15.36
C TYR A 146 -0.53 9.90 -14.78
N LYS A 147 -1.68 9.87 -15.45
CA LYS A 147 -2.88 10.64 -15.06
C LYS A 147 -3.95 9.76 -14.41
N TYR A 148 -3.85 8.44 -14.58
CA TYR A 148 -4.86 7.47 -14.15
C TYR A 148 -4.38 6.60 -12.98
N LEU A 149 -3.21 6.89 -12.40
CA LEU A 149 -2.67 6.20 -11.21
C LEU A 149 -2.80 7.09 -9.97
N PHE A 150 -3.41 6.57 -8.91
CA PHE A 150 -3.58 7.24 -7.62
C PHE A 150 -3.21 6.30 -6.47
N ALA A 151 -2.45 6.75 -5.48
CA ALA A 151 -2.04 5.92 -4.35
C ALA A 151 -2.44 6.53 -3.01
N VAL A 152 -3.16 5.75 -2.19
CA VAL A 152 -3.66 6.19 -0.87
C VAL A 152 -2.59 6.21 0.22
N LEU A 153 -1.46 5.56 -0.02
CA LEU A 153 -0.39 5.37 0.95
C LEU A 153 0.70 6.45 0.86
N SER A 154 1.49 6.58 1.92
CA SER A 154 2.66 7.47 1.96
C SER A 154 3.81 6.93 1.10
N PRO A 155 4.67 7.79 0.53
CA PRO A 155 5.80 7.37 -0.30
C PRO A 155 6.81 6.51 0.45
N ALA A 156 7.45 5.57 -0.27
CA ALA A 156 8.36 4.59 0.32
C ALA A 156 9.61 5.20 0.96
N ASN A 157 10.11 6.32 0.45
CA ASN A 157 11.24 7.02 1.06
C ASN A 157 10.99 7.47 2.51
N GLN A 158 9.72 7.68 2.89
CA GLN A 158 9.35 8.11 4.24
C GLN A 158 9.32 6.96 5.28
N TYR A 159 9.42 5.69 4.84
CA TYR A 159 9.21 4.56 5.74
C TYR A 159 10.14 4.54 6.94
N LEU A 160 11.43 4.74 6.74
CA LEU A 160 12.44 4.60 7.81
C LEU A 160 13.30 5.84 8.03
N GLU A 161 13.05 6.96 7.32
CA GLU A 161 13.82 8.20 7.55
C GLU A 161 13.69 8.70 8.99
N VAL A 162 12.49 8.60 9.59
CA VAL A 162 12.23 8.99 10.99
C VAL A 162 13.02 8.13 11.98
N ALA A 163 13.37 6.89 11.63
CA ALA A 163 14.20 6.05 12.48
C ALA A 163 15.63 6.64 12.60
N ILE A 164 16.15 7.26 11.54
CA ILE A 164 17.44 7.93 11.58
C ILE A 164 17.36 9.19 12.45
N ASP A 165 16.29 9.96 12.35
CA ASP A 165 16.06 11.13 13.21
C ASP A 165 16.02 10.74 14.70
N LEU A 166 15.30 9.67 15.03
CA LEU A 166 15.26 9.13 16.39
C LEU A 166 16.63 8.67 16.88
N ALA A 167 17.42 8.02 16.00
CA ALA A 167 18.76 7.58 16.38
C ALA A 167 19.68 8.78 16.70
N VAL A 168 19.62 9.83 15.89
CA VAL A 168 20.37 11.09 16.13
C VAL A 168 19.88 11.76 17.40
N GLU A 169 18.56 11.84 17.65
CA GLU A 169 17.98 12.35 18.91
C GLU A 169 18.54 11.60 20.12
N LYS A 170 18.52 10.26 20.06
CA LYS A 170 19.02 9.40 21.15
C LYS A 170 20.55 9.45 21.29
N ASN A 171 21.28 9.87 20.28
CA ASN A 171 22.72 10.14 20.32
C ASN A 171 23.06 11.58 20.74
N GLY A 172 22.13 12.27 21.40
CA GLY A 172 22.32 13.65 21.86
C GLY A 172 22.46 14.68 20.73
N GLY A 173 21.78 14.44 19.60
CA GLY A 173 21.82 15.30 18.40
C GLY A 173 23.07 15.10 17.53
N LYS A 174 23.95 14.17 17.87
CA LYS A 174 25.18 13.89 17.11
C LYS A 174 24.91 12.92 15.96
N PRO A 175 25.63 13.03 14.82
CA PRO A 175 25.57 12.09 13.72
C PRO A 175 25.82 10.63 14.16
N VAL A 176 25.16 9.70 13.45
CA VAL A 176 25.23 8.25 13.72
C VAL A 176 25.85 7.48 12.56
N LYS A 177 26.37 6.28 12.85
CA LYS A 177 26.84 5.30 11.86
C LYS A 177 25.69 4.40 11.46
N ILE A 178 25.36 4.34 10.19
CA ILE A 178 24.23 3.60 9.63
C ILE A 178 24.75 2.43 8.80
N ALA A 179 24.32 1.21 9.13
CA ALA A 179 24.40 0.06 8.25
C ALA A 179 23.02 -0.18 7.64
N MET A 180 22.93 -0.39 6.34
CA MET A 180 21.68 -0.72 5.68
C MET A 180 21.84 -1.90 4.72
N ALA A 181 20.81 -2.74 4.68
CA ALA A 181 20.65 -3.86 3.78
C ALA A 181 19.24 -3.82 3.17
N PHE A 182 19.11 -3.98 1.86
CA PHE A 182 17.84 -3.84 1.18
C PHE A 182 17.69 -4.75 -0.03
N GLU A 183 16.48 -5.29 -0.21
CA GLU A 183 16.13 -6.08 -1.40
C GLU A 183 16.21 -5.22 -2.67
N GLN A 184 16.65 -5.82 -3.80
CA GLN A 184 16.77 -5.13 -5.08
C GLN A 184 15.42 -5.05 -5.81
N ASP A 185 14.45 -4.38 -5.20
CA ASP A 185 13.15 -4.09 -5.79
C ASP A 185 12.81 -2.59 -5.72
N ALA A 186 11.76 -2.16 -6.42
CA ALA A 186 11.42 -0.74 -6.54
C ALA A 186 11.04 -0.09 -5.19
N PHE A 187 10.40 -0.85 -4.29
CA PHE A 187 10.02 -0.36 -2.96
C PHE A 187 11.25 -0.15 -2.09
N SER A 188 12.07 -1.21 -1.92
CA SER A 188 13.24 -1.16 -1.04
C SER A 188 14.30 -0.18 -1.53
N GLN A 189 14.43 0.00 -2.86
CA GLN A 189 15.30 1.04 -3.43
C GLN A 189 14.84 2.44 -3.04
N ASP A 190 13.54 2.72 -3.02
CA ASP A 190 13.03 4.03 -2.64
C ASP A 190 13.14 4.27 -1.12
N VAL A 191 12.94 3.23 -0.30
CA VAL A 191 13.26 3.29 1.15
C VAL A 191 14.74 3.65 1.36
N ARG A 192 15.65 3.00 0.62
CA ARG A 192 17.08 3.30 0.67
C ARG A 192 17.35 4.79 0.37
N LEU A 193 16.73 5.34 -0.67
CA LEU A 193 16.89 6.77 -1.01
C LEU A 193 16.46 7.67 0.16
N GLY A 194 15.38 7.34 0.86
CA GLY A 194 14.96 8.07 2.07
C GLY A 194 16.01 8.02 3.19
N ILE A 195 16.67 6.87 3.39
CA ILE A 195 17.77 6.75 4.36
C ILE A 195 18.98 7.58 3.96
N LEU A 196 19.33 7.60 2.67
CA LEU A 196 20.43 8.45 2.14
C LEU A 196 20.11 9.93 2.35
N ASP A 197 18.88 10.37 2.07
CA ASP A 197 18.44 11.75 2.28
C ASP A 197 18.49 12.12 3.78
N ALA A 198 18.02 11.23 4.67
CA ALA A 198 18.10 11.41 6.12
C ALA A 198 19.56 11.47 6.61
N ALA A 199 20.43 10.57 6.13
CA ALA A 199 21.84 10.56 6.48
C ALA A 199 22.53 11.89 6.06
N LYS A 200 22.25 12.39 4.85
CA LYS A 200 22.77 13.69 4.38
C LYS A 200 22.27 14.84 5.26
N ARG A 201 20.98 14.89 5.57
CA ARG A 201 20.36 15.94 6.39
C ARG A 201 20.92 15.96 7.82
N THR A 202 21.15 14.79 8.41
CA THR A 202 21.67 14.65 9.77
C THR A 202 23.20 14.58 9.87
N LYS A 203 23.90 14.67 8.74
CA LYS A 203 25.35 14.49 8.62
C LYS A 203 25.85 13.12 9.12
N SER A 204 24.96 12.13 9.17
CA SER A 204 25.26 10.75 9.56
C SER A 204 26.01 10.00 8.45
N LYS A 205 26.72 8.92 8.81
CA LYS A 205 27.58 8.18 7.88
C LYS A 205 26.97 6.84 7.52
N ILE A 206 26.79 6.57 6.23
CA ILE A 206 26.50 5.22 5.75
C ILE A 206 27.81 4.43 5.73
N ILE A 207 27.92 3.40 6.54
CA ILE A 207 29.12 2.55 6.67
C ILE A 207 28.95 1.18 6.05
N ILE A 208 27.71 0.73 5.85
CA ILE A 208 27.33 -0.45 5.05
C ILE A 208 26.13 -0.07 4.19
N ASP A 209 26.16 -0.40 2.90
CA ASP A 209 25.07 -0.20 1.93
C ASP A 209 24.96 -1.47 1.07
N ASP A 210 24.43 -2.54 1.64
CA ASP A 210 24.40 -3.87 1.02
C ASP A 210 23.09 -4.08 0.23
N LYS A 211 23.25 -4.45 -1.03
CA LYS A 211 22.17 -4.86 -1.92
C LYS A 211 21.97 -6.38 -1.80
N LEU A 212 20.77 -6.78 -1.41
CA LEU A 212 20.38 -8.16 -1.26
C LEU A 212 19.52 -8.62 -2.45
N PRO A 213 19.47 -9.90 -2.78
CA PRO A 213 18.55 -10.39 -3.81
C PRO A 213 17.11 -9.97 -3.57
N LYS A 214 16.27 -9.95 -4.61
CA LYS A 214 14.82 -9.60 -4.52
C LYS A 214 14.03 -10.46 -3.53
N GLU A 215 14.54 -11.61 -3.20
CA GLU A 215 14.06 -12.46 -2.10
C GLU A 215 15.18 -12.60 -1.11
N LEU A 216 15.07 -11.93 0.01
CA LEU A 216 16.02 -12.03 1.09
C LEU A 216 15.93 -13.42 1.73
N ASN A 217 16.81 -14.34 1.30
CA ASN A 217 16.92 -15.69 1.83
C ASN A 217 18.09 -15.82 2.81
N ASP A 218 19.13 -14.99 2.63
CA ASP A 218 20.31 -14.96 3.47
C ASP A 218 20.93 -13.57 3.54
N MET A 219 21.35 -13.15 4.74
CA MET A 219 22.08 -11.92 5.00
C MET A 219 23.28 -12.13 5.93
N ALA A 220 23.74 -13.37 6.10
CA ALA A 220 24.82 -13.72 7.04
C ALA A 220 26.10 -12.91 6.77
N ALA A 221 26.49 -12.72 5.51
CA ALA A 221 27.65 -11.92 5.14
C ALA A 221 27.50 -10.45 5.55
N THR A 222 26.33 -9.85 5.35
CA THR A 222 26.02 -8.49 5.82
C THR A 222 26.08 -8.41 7.35
N LEU A 223 25.52 -9.39 8.05
CA LEU A 223 25.51 -9.41 9.52
C LEU A 223 26.91 -9.60 10.10
N ALA A 224 27.80 -10.35 9.45
CA ALA A 224 29.21 -10.45 9.83
C ALA A 224 29.89 -9.07 9.75
N LYS A 225 29.67 -8.30 8.67
CA LYS A 225 30.17 -6.91 8.55
C LYS A 225 29.60 -6.03 9.67
N VAL A 226 28.29 -6.11 9.93
CA VAL A 226 27.63 -5.32 11.00
C VAL A 226 28.29 -5.59 12.37
N LYS A 227 28.56 -6.85 12.71
CA LYS A 227 29.27 -7.22 13.95
C LYS A 227 30.68 -6.61 14.02
N ALA A 228 31.40 -6.56 12.91
CA ALA A 228 32.75 -6.02 12.84
C ALA A 228 32.79 -4.49 13.01
N VAL A 229 31.87 -3.76 12.33
CA VAL A 229 31.93 -2.28 12.29
C VAL A 229 31.07 -1.60 13.38
N LYS A 230 30.17 -2.33 14.04
CA LYS A 230 29.32 -1.88 15.15
C LYS A 230 28.62 -0.55 14.82
N PRO A 231 27.61 -0.55 13.93
CA PRO A 231 26.85 0.65 13.61
C PRO A 231 25.94 1.05 14.79
N ASP A 232 25.51 2.31 14.81
CA ASP A 232 24.52 2.79 15.76
C ASP A 232 23.09 2.36 15.35
N VAL A 233 22.86 2.20 14.03
CA VAL A 233 21.58 1.76 13.46
C VAL A 233 21.83 0.71 12.38
N LEU A 234 21.09 -0.40 12.47
CA LEU A 234 20.92 -1.36 11.36
C LEU A 234 19.54 -1.15 10.73
N VAL A 235 19.52 -0.83 9.46
CA VAL A 235 18.30 -0.71 8.65
C VAL A 235 18.18 -1.92 7.74
N VAL A 236 17.02 -2.60 7.77
CA VAL A 236 16.71 -3.70 6.84
C VAL A 236 15.41 -3.40 6.10
N SER A 237 15.47 -3.32 4.77
CA SER A 237 14.30 -3.10 3.94
C SER A 237 14.11 -4.24 2.94
N GLY A 238 12.90 -4.80 2.98
CA GLY A 238 12.42 -5.88 2.12
C GLY A 238 10.94 -6.11 2.36
N HIS A 239 10.44 -7.24 1.90
CA HIS A 239 9.07 -7.67 2.11
C HIS A 239 8.94 -8.64 3.30
N SER A 240 7.71 -9.09 3.62
CA SER A 240 7.44 -9.87 4.83
C SER A 240 8.32 -11.11 4.98
N LYS A 241 8.59 -11.84 3.90
CA LYS A 241 9.47 -13.02 3.92
C LYS A 241 10.91 -12.63 4.28
N GLY A 242 11.42 -11.54 3.71
CA GLY A 242 12.75 -11.02 4.00
C GLY A 242 12.89 -10.53 5.45
N ALA A 243 11.85 -9.86 5.97
CA ALA A 243 11.84 -9.43 7.38
C ALA A 243 11.92 -10.61 8.35
N LEU A 244 11.20 -11.71 8.06
CA LEU A 244 11.29 -12.96 8.84
C LEU A 244 12.70 -13.55 8.81
N THR A 245 13.32 -13.64 7.63
CA THR A 245 14.71 -14.13 7.46
C THR A 245 15.69 -13.26 8.25
N ALA A 246 15.56 -11.93 8.15
CA ALA A 246 16.42 -10.99 8.86
C ALA A 246 16.35 -11.18 10.39
N ILE A 247 15.16 -11.19 10.97
CA ILE A 247 14.98 -11.38 12.42
C ILE A 247 15.57 -12.72 12.87
N ARG A 248 15.32 -13.79 12.12
CA ARG A 248 15.88 -15.12 12.41
C ARG A 248 17.41 -15.06 12.48
N GLN A 249 18.07 -14.58 11.42
CA GLN A 249 19.53 -14.55 11.34
C GLN A 249 20.18 -13.57 12.30
N ILE A 250 19.57 -12.38 12.54
CA ILE A 250 20.03 -11.42 13.54
C ILE A 250 20.06 -12.09 14.93
N SER A 251 18.99 -12.85 15.26
CA SER A 251 18.89 -13.60 16.52
C SER A 251 19.89 -14.76 16.61
N GLU A 252 19.98 -15.60 15.58
CA GLU A 252 20.88 -16.77 15.53
C GLU A 252 22.35 -16.35 15.64
N MET A 253 22.71 -15.27 14.94
CA MET A 253 24.09 -14.74 14.97
C MET A 253 24.34 -13.81 16.16
N LYS A 254 23.34 -13.55 17.02
CA LYS A 254 23.41 -12.63 18.17
C LYS A 254 24.04 -11.28 17.78
N VAL A 255 23.46 -10.63 16.77
CA VAL A 255 23.93 -9.33 16.28
C VAL A 255 23.38 -8.22 17.18
N ASP A 256 24.25 -7.62 17.98
CA ASP A 256 23.92 -6.49 18.84
C ASP A 256 24.06 -5.18 18.07
N VAL A 257 22.99 -4.37 18.06
CA VAL A 257 22.98 -3.00 17.54
C VAL A 257 22.13 -2.13 18.46
N PRO A 258 22.47 -0.85 18.67
CA PRO A 258 21.68 0.05 19.50
C PRO A 258 20.25 0.27 18.97
N MET A 259 20.05 0.24 17.65
CA MET A 259 18.75 0.36 16.99
C MET A 259 18.65 -0.57 15.79
N LEU A 260 17.59 -1.38 15.72
CA LEU A 260 17.21 -2.18 14.56
C LEU A 260 15.93 -1.60 13.96
N ALA A 261 16.00 -1.07 12.74
CA ALA A 261 14.86 -0.48 12.03
C ALA A 261 14.54 -1.27 10.76
N MET A 262 13.28 -1.65 10.56
CA MET A 262 12.89 -2.57 9.50
C MET A 262 11.59 -2.16 8.83
N THR A 263 11.42 -2.56 7.55
CA THR A 263 10.12 -2.61 6.89
C THR A 263 9.45 -3.96 7.11
N HIS A 264 8.11 -4.03 7.03
CA HIS A 264 7.30 -5.27 7.08
C HIS A 264 7.55 -6.17 8.30
N CYS A 265 8.04 -5.62 9.39
CA CYS A 265 8.22 -6.35 10.66
C CYS A 265 6.97 -6.23 11.55
N ASP A 266 5.81 -6.55 11.00
CA ASP A 266 4.54 -6.56 11.72
C ASP A 266 4.51 -7.69 12.75
N ALA A 267 4.24 -7.33 14.02
CA ALA A 267 4.33 -8.25 15.16
C ALA A 267 3.39 -9.46 15.06
N SER A 268 2.26 -9.36 14.36
CA SER A 268 1.29 -10.45 14.30
C SER A 268 1.86 -11.74 13.67
N LYS A 269 2.76 -11.61 12.70
CA LYS A 269 3.44 -12.76 12.07
C LYS A 269 4.81 -13.04 12.67
N LEU A 270 5.61 -12.01 12.91
CA LEU A 270 6.91 -12.14 13.54
C LEU A 270 6.82 -12.73 14.95
N ALA A 271 5.83 -12.26 15.74
CA ALA A 271 5.61 -12.78 17.09
C ALA A 271 5.18 -14.25 17.09
N LYS A 272 4.36 -14.69 16.13
CA LYS A 272 3.96 -16.10 16.00
C LYS A 272 5.13 -17.02 15.61
N GLN A 273 6.07 -16.55 14.79
CA GLN A 273 7.16 -17.36 14.27
C GLN A 273 8.46 -17.22 15.08
N HIS A 274 8.72 -16.06 15.65
CA HIS A 274 10.00 -15.73 16.28
C HIS A 274 9.88 -15.28 17.75
N GLY A 275 8.66 -15.02 18.24
CA GLY A 275 8.41 -14.62 19.62
C GLY A 275 9.29 -13.44 20.04
N LYS A 276 9.95 -13.57 21.20
CA LYS A 276 10.85 -12.56 21.75
C LYS A 276 12.06 -12.20 20.87
N LYS A 277 12.39 -13.00 19.85
CA LYS A 277 13.48 -12.67 18.92
C LYS A 277 13.22 -11.38 18.12
N ALA A 278 11.95 -11.03 17.91
CA ALA A 278 11.56 -9.78 17.25
C ALA A 278 11.44 -8.60 18.20
N GLU A 279 11.60 -8.80 19.52
CA GLU A 279 11.45 -7.74 20.49
C GLU A 279 12.45 -6.61 20.24
N TYR A 280 11.98 -5.38 20.46
CA TYR A 280 12.67 -4.11 20.21
C TYR A 280 12.93 -3.76 18.74
N ALA A 281 12.58 -4.58 17.75
CA ALA A 281 12.61 -4.15 16.36
C ALA A 281 11.71 -2.93 16.17
N LEU A 282 12.25 -1.89 15.54
CA LEU A 282 11.53 -0.67 15.18
C LEU A 282 10.98 -0.84 13.76
N CYS A 283 9.65 -0.80 13.63
CA CYS A 283 8.95 -1.12 12.40
C CYS A 283 8.28 0.10 11.80
N ALA A 284 8.52 0.33 10.50
CA ALA A 284 7.75 1.29 9.74
C ALA A 284 6.36 0.74 9.41
N SER A 285 5.33 1.56 9.57
CA SER A 285 3.95 1.20 9.25
C SER A 285 3.20 2.36 8.63
N GLN A 286 2.31 2.03 7.71
CA GLN A 286 1.38 3.00 7.14
C GLN A 286 0.20 3.28 8.07
N TRP A 287 -0.10 2.40 9.01
CA TRP A 287 -1.27 2.50 9.87
C TRP A 287 -1.07 1.73 11.18
N HIS A 288 -1.74 2.19 12.21
CA HIS A 288 -1.91 1.47 13.48
C HIS A 288 -3.30 1.77 14.07
N LYS A 289 -3.90 0.80 14.72
CA LYS A 289 -5.26 0.93 15.29
C LYS A 289 -5.44 2.04 16.31
N SER A 290 -4.36 2.52 16.92
CA SER A 290 -4.40 3.61 17.90
C SER A 290 -4.41 5.00 17.28
N LEU A 291 -4.32 5.12 15.94
CA LEU A 291 -4.39 6.41 15.27
C LEU A 291 -5.79 7.03 15.44
N SER A 292 -5.84 8.33 15.66
CA SER A 292 -7.08 9.06 15.98
C SER A 292 -7.97 9.39 14.76
N TYR A 293 -7.59 8.93 13.57
CA TYR A 293 -8.38 9.12 12.35
C TYR A 293 -9.71 8.37 12.40
N LYS A 294 -10.75 8.98 11.83
CA LYS A 294 -12.12 8.42 11.82
C LYS A 294 -12.79 8.68 10.47
N ASP A 295 -13.74 7.81 10.13
CA ASP A 295 -14.71 7.99 9.05
C ASP A 295 -16.08 7.41 9.42
N ASN A 296 -17.06 7.60 8.53
CA ASN A 296 -18.43 7.14 8.77
C ASN A 296 -18.62 5.63 8.51
N TYR A 297 -17.66 4.95 7.85
CA TYR A 297 -17.77 3.54 7.47
C TYR A 297 -17.24 2.61 8.54
N PHE A 298 -16.01 2.86 8.98
CA PHE A 298 -15.31 2.05 9.96
C PHE A 298 -15.18 2.73 11.33
N GLY A 299 -15.65 3.97 11.46
CA GLY A 299 -15.38 4.74 12.67
C GLY A 299 -13.90 5.03 12.80
N GLY A 300 -13.24 4.49 13.82
CA GLY A 300 -11.81 4.63 14.05
C GLY A 300 -11.05 3.31 13.91
N GLY A 301 -9.71 3.40 14.09
CA GLY A 301 -8.82 2.26 13.93
C GLY A 301 -9.14 1.06 14.83
N LEU A 302 -9.58 1.27 16.07
CA LEU A 302 -9.99 0.19 16.98
C LEU A 302 -11.23 -0.57 16.48
N LYS A 303 -12.19 0.15 15.89
CA LYS A 303 -13.39 -0.50 15.31
C LYS A 303 -13.02 -1.28 14.05
N TYR A 304 -12.17 -0.72 13.19
CA TYR A 304 -11.65 -1.45 12.03
C TYR A 304 -10.92 -2.73 12.44
N ASP A 305 -10.03 -2.67 13.44
CA ASP A 305 -9.33 -3.83 14.00
C ASP A 305 -10.32 -4.92 14.47
N LYS A 306 -11.37 -4.52 15.19
CA LYS A 306 -12.42 -5.45 15.65
C LYS A 306 -13.17 -6.08 14.47
N ASP A 307 -13.63 -5.28 13.52
CA ASP A 307 -14.41 -5.75 12.37
C ASP A 307 -13.59 -6.68 11.49
N PHE A 308 -12.33 -6.32 11.21
CA PHE A 308 -11.41 -7.13 10.42
C PHE A 308 -11.06 -8.46 11.12
N THR A 309 -10.74 -8.40 12.42
CA THR A 309 -10.41 -9.61 13.20
C THR A 309 -11.60 -10.54 13.30
N ALA A 310 -12.81 -10.02 13.44
CA ALA A 310 -14.03 -10.83 13.41
C ALA A 310 -14.22 -11.57 12.08
N ALA A 311 -13.92 -10.91 10.97
CA ALA A 311 -14.08 -11.48 9.63
C ALA A 311 -12.98 -12.50 9.27
N TYR A 312 -11.70 -12.19 9.60
CA TYR A 312 -10.55 -12.94 9.08
C TYR A 312 -9.73 -13.68 10.14
N LYS A 313 -10.08 -13.56 11.44
CA LYS A 313 -9.46 -14.28 12.57
C LYS A 313 -7.97 -13.93 12.81
N TYR A 314 -7.51 -12.74 12.34
CA TYR A 314 -6.21 -12.18 12.68
C TYR A 314 -6.29 -10.66 12.71
N ALA A 315 -5.35 -10.00 13.40
CA ALA A 315 -5.29 -8.53 13.45
C ALA A 315 -4.91 -7.93 12.09
N PRO A 316 -5.57 -6.85 11.65
CA PRO A 316 -5.30 -6.25 10.36
C PRO A 316 -3.89 -5.65 10.29
N PRO A 317 -3.05 -6.06 9.33
CA PRO A 317 -1.85 -5.32 9.00
C PRO A 317 -2.22 -4.04 8.22
N TYR A 318 -1.28 -3.10 8.10
CA TYR A 318 -1.53 -1.85 7.40
C TYR A 318 -1.95 -2.06 5.93
N GLN A 319 -1.47 -3.12 5.28
CA GLN A 319 -1.84 -3.47 3.89
C GLN A 319 -3.34 -3.69 3.74
N ALA A 320 -3.98 -4.29 4.73
CA ALA A 320 -5.44 -4.44 4.71
C ALA A 320 -6.15 -3.11 4.93
N ALA A 321 -5.66 -2.28 5.87
CA ALA A 321 -6.26 -0.99 6.18
C ALA A 321 -6.20 -0.01 4.99
N GLU A 322 -5.04 0.10 4.32
CA GLU A 322 -4.88 0.95 3.14
C GLU A 322 -5.68 0.44 1.94
N SER A 323 -5.82 -0.88 1.79
CA SER A 323 -6.67 -1.47 0.77
C SER A 323 -8.15 -1.13 0.99
N SER A 324 -8.62 -1.18 2.25
CA SER A 324 -9.98 -0.72 2.57
C SER A 324 -10.17 0.78 2.28
N ALA A 325 -9.17 1.60 2.56
CA ALA A 325 -9.22 3.03 2.27
C ALA A 325 -9.33 3.33 0.77
N ALA A 326 -8.71 2.53 -0.10
CA ALA A 326 -8.81 2.68 -1.56
C ALA A 326 -10.26 2.57 -2.06
N LEU A 327 -11.07 1.69 -1.48
CA LEU A 327 -12.50 1.56 -1.79
C LEU A 327 -13.30 2.79 -1.32
N LEU A 328 -12.97 3.35 -0.15
CA LEU A 328 -13.59 4.58 0.33
C LEU A 328 -13.30 5.76 -0.59
N VAL A 329 -12.07 5.84 -1.11
CA VAL A 329 -11.65 6.84 -2.09
C VAL A 329 -12.42 6.68 -3.41
N TYR A 330 -12.59 5.46 -3.90
CA TYR A 330 -13.41 5.23 -5.09
C TYR A 330 -14.87 5.61 -4.87
N LYS A 331 -15.44 5.22 -3.72
CA LYS A 331 -16.84 5.59 -3.40
C LYS A 331 -17.02 7.11 -3.43
N ASP A 332 -16.18 7.85 -2.74
CA ASP A 332 -16.20 9.31 -2.71
C ASP A 332 -16.04 9.91 -4.12
N ALA A 333 -15.13 9.36 -4.92
CA ALA A 333 -14.90 9.84 -6.29
C ALA A 333 -16.09 9.60 -7.21
N PHE A 334 -16.75 8.43 -7.15
CA PHE A 334 -17.96 8.15 -7.91
C PHE A 334 -19.10 9.10 -7.55
N GLU A 335 -19.31 9.32 -6.26
CA GLU A 335 -20.38 10.21 -5.78
C GLU A 335 -20.14 11.66 -6.17
N ARG A 336 -18.90 12.17 -6.04
CA ARG A 336 -18.54 13.53 -6.51
C ARG A 336 -18.59 13.69 -8.02
N ALA A 337 -18.19 12.66 -8.76
CA ALA A 337 -18.28 12.65 -10.22
C ALA A 337 -19.72 12.57 -10.69
N ASN A 338 -20.60 12.00 -9.88
CA ASN A 338 -21.99 11.66 -10.20
C ASN A 338 -22.12 11.01 -11.60
N SER A 339 -21.22 10.08 -11.92
CA SER A 339 -21.05 9.51 -13.26
C SER A 339 -20.24 8.23 -13.25
N PHE A 340 -20.45 7.39 -14.28
CA PHE A 340 -19.61 6.22 -14.59
C PHE A 340 -18.65 6.48 -15.77
N ASP A 341 -18.48 7.71 -16.20
CA ASP A 341 -17.46 8.06 -17.16
C ASP A 341 -16.08 8.03 -16.51
N THR A 342 -15.14 7.25 -17.08
CA THR A 342 -13.81 7.03 -16.49
C THR A 342 -13.01 8.32 -16.34
N LYS A 343 -13.18 9.29 -17.28
CA LYS A 343 -12.51 10.58 -17.20
C LYS A 343 -13.09 11.42 -16.05
N LYS A 344 -14.42 11.48 -15.90
CA LYS A 344 -15.05 12.23 -14.81
C LYS A 344 -14.68 11.65 -13.43
N VAL A 345 -14.66 10.31 -13.30
CA VAL A 345 -14.23 9.64 -12.06
C VAL A 345 -12.74 9.90 -11.80
N ARG A 346 -11.88 9.83 -12.84
CA ARG A 346 -10.45 10.17 -12.71
C ARG A 346 -10.26 11.64 -12.28
N ASP A 347 -11.02 12.57 -12.84
CA ASP A 347 -10.96 13.99 -12.48
C ASP A 347 -11.42 14.22 -11.02
N ALA A 348 -12.41 13.45 -10.55
CA ALA A 348 -12.83 13.45 -9.16
C ALA A 348 -11.74 12.84 -8.25
N LEU A 349 -11.11 11.73 -8.65
CA LEU A 349 -9.98 11.14 -7.93
C LEU A 349 -8.83 12.15 -7.78
N ALA A 350 -8.44 12.84 -8.85
CA ALA A 350 -7.38 13.85 -8.81
C ALA A 350 -7.64 15.00 -7.80
N LYS A 351 -8.90 15.25 -7.46
CA LYS A 351 -9.33 16.27 -6.48
C LYS A 351 -9.59 15.69 -5.08
N THR A 352 -9.27 14.42 -4.84
CA THR A 352 -9.51 13.79 -3.52
C THR A 352 -8.75 14.53 -2.43
N ASN A 353 -9.49 14.92 -1.38
CA ASN A 353 -8.97 15.48 -0.14
C ASN A 353 -9.95 15.10 0.98
N MET A 354 -9.74 13.94 1.59
CA MET A 354 -10.66 13.36 2.57
C MET A 354 -9.92 12.68 3.72
N GLN A 355 -10.60 12.56 4.85
CA GLN A 355 -10.15 11.72 5.96
C GLN A 355 -10.84 10.38 5.93
N THR A 356 -10.08 9.32 6.18
CA THR A 356 -10.57 7.96 6.40
C THR A 356 -10.05 7.45 7.75
N PHE A 357 -10.55 6.32 8.24
CA PHE A 357 -10.01 5.65 9.45
C PHE A 357 -8.52 5.30 9.30
N TYR A 358 -8.05 5.13 8.07
CA TYR A 358 -6.66 4.85 7.75
C TYR A 358 -5.76 6.09 7.86
N GLY A 359 -6.29 7.25 7.51
CA GLY A 359 -5.58 8.52 7.52
C GLY A 359 -6.16 9.51 6.52
N ASN A 360 -5.50 10.65 6.39
CA ASN A 360 -5.85 11.64 5.38
C ASN A 360 -5.36 11.18 3.99
N VAL A 361 -6.22 11.33 2.99
CA VAL A 361 -5.88 11.09 1.60
C VAL A 361 -6.08 12.37 0.81
N LYS A 362 -4.98 12.92 0.31
CA LYS A 362 -4.96 14.08 -0.59
C LYS A 362 -3.96 13.80 -1.69
N PHE A 363 -4.45 13.66 -2.91
CA PHE A 363 -3.57 13.40 -4.04
C PHE A 363 -2.88 14.69 -4.51
N GLY A 364 -1.57 14.60 -4.70
CA GLY A 364 -0.79 15.61 -5.42
C GLY A 364 -0.98 15.48 -6.93
N SER A 365 -0.35 16.36 -7.71
CA SER A 365 -0.46 16.41 -9.16
C SER A 365 -0.04 15.12 -9.88
N GLY A 366 0.81 14.30 -9.25
CA GLY A 366 1.23 12.99 -9.75
C GLY A 366 0.36 11.82 -9.27
N GLY A 367 -0.70 12.05 -8.50
CA GLY A 367 -1.59 10.99 -7.97
C GLY A 367 -1.12 10.33 -6.67
N GLN A 368 0.02 10.72 -6.12
CA GLN A 368 0.52 10.21 -4.85
C GLN A 368 -0.10 10.94 -3.65
N ASN A 369 -0.39 10.23 -2.55
CA ASN A 369 -0.88 10.86 -1.33
C ASN A 369 0.22 11.72 -0.67
N THR A 370 -0.12 12.97 -0.37
CA THR A 370 0.77 13.97 0.24
C THR A 370 0.39 14.35 1.67
N ALA A 371 -0.68 13.79 2.21
CA ALA A 371 -1.30 14.27 3.46
C ALA A 371 -1.14 13.32 4.65
N LYS A 372 -0.47 12.19 4.48
CA LYS A 372 -0.38 11.16 5.51
C LYS A 372 1.05 10.90 5.94
N PRO A 373 1.39 11.08 7.24
CA PRO A 373 2.69 10.70 7.77
C PRO A 373 2.80 9.20 8.00
N MET A 374 4.03 8.70 8.02
CA MET A 374 4.35 7.35 8.47
C MET A 374 4.23 7.21 9.98
N VAL A 375 4.12 5.96 10.44
CA VAL A 375 4.12 5.57 11.84
C VAL A 375 5.30 4.63 12.09
N LEU A 376 6.01 4.82 13.20
CA LEU A 376 6.97 3.83 13.71
C LEU A 376 6.41 3.22 14.99
N PHE A 377 6.42 1.91 15.05
CA PHE A 377 6.17 1.19 16.28
C PHE A 377 7.37 0.32 16.65
N GLN A 378 7.54 0.05 17.94
CA GLN A 378 8.51 -0.89 18.44
C GLN A 378 7.81 -2.14 18.94
N VAL A 379 8.30 -3.30 18.54
CA VAL A 379 7.80 -4.58 19.05
C VAL A 379 8.17 -4.70 20.52
N ARG A 380 7.19 -4.96 21.38
CA ARG A 380 7.37 -5.09 22.84
C ARG A 380 6.70 -6.36 23.31
N CYS A 381 7.40 -7.14 24.11
CA CYS A 381 6.90 -8.42 24.59
C CYS A 381 6.75 -8.42 26.11
N THR A 382 5.68 -9.05 26.59
CA THR A 382 5.45 -9.37 28.00
C THR A 382 5.21 -10.88 28.07
N GLY A 383 6.16 -11.63 28.61
CA GLY A 383 6.17 -13.09 28.45
C GLY A 383 6.23 -13.43 26.96
N ASP A 384 5.33 -14.31 26.52
CA ASP A 384 5.24 -14.75 25.11
C ASP A 384 4.31 -13.88 24.24
N LYS A 385 3.67 -12.86 24.84
CA LYS A 385 2.78 -11.95 24.11
C LYS A 385 3.56 -10.73 23.64
N CYS A 386 3.65 -10.55 22.33
CA CYS A 386 4.26 -9.38 21.72
C CYS A 386 3.20 -8.49 21.06
N GLU A 387 3.37 -7.20 21.18
CA GLU A 387 2.49 -6.19 20.60
C GLU A 387 3.30 -5.03 19.99
N ASN A 388 2.66 -4.30 19.08
CA ASN A 388 3.23 -3.12 18.47
C ASN A 388 2.90 -1.89 19.32
N LYS A 389 3.91 -1.21 19.85
CA LYS A 389 3.74 0.07 20.55
C LYS A 389 4.22 1.20 19.65
N VAL A 390 3.32 2.11 19.31
CA VAL A 390 3.68 3.31 18.53
C VAL A 390 4.66 4.15 19.34
N VAL A 391 5.78 4.51 18.73
CA VAL A 391 6.84 5.34 19.34
C VAL A 391 7.07 6.66 18.57
N ALA A 392 6.65 6.73 17.31
CA ALA A 392 6.66 7.95 16.52
C ALA A 392 5.51 7.97 15.49
N PRO A 393 5.00 9.16 15.14
CA PRO A 393 5.27 10.47 15.72
C PRO A 393 4.73 10.61 17.16
N THR A 394 5.31 11.50 17.94
CA THR A 394 5.01 11.68 19.38
C THR A 394 3.52 11.85 19.69
N LYS A 395 2.78 12.54 18.81
CA LYS A 395 1.32 12.78 18.99
C LYS A 395 0.48 11.50 19.08
N TRP A 396 0.99 10.37 18.60
CA TRP A 396 0.31 9.05 18.62
C TRP A 396 1.08 8.01 19.42
N ALA A 397 2.23 8.40 20.01
CA ALA A 397 3.05 7.46 20.74
C ALA A 397 2.28 6.87 21.93
N SER A 398 2.26 5.54 22.02
CA SER A 398 1.68 4.76 23.11
C SER A 398 2.73 4.22 24.08
N ALA A 399 4.01 4.39 23.73
CA ALA A 399 5.16 4.03 24.59
C ALA A 399 6.39 4.87 24.23
N LYS A 400 7.31 4.97 25.18
CA LYS A 400 8.65 5.51 24.93
C LYS A 400 9.49 4.49 24.15
N LEU A 401 10.32 4.96 23.22
CA LEU A 401 11.30 4.14 22.52
C LEU A 401 12.30 3.56 23.54
N VAL A 402 12.52 2.25 23.50
CA VAL A 402 13.66 1.62 24.18
C VAL A 402 14.88 1.73 23.29
N HIS A 403 15.86 2.49 23.77
CA HIS A 403 17.14 2.73 23.11
C HIS A 403 18.23 3.05 24.17
N PRO A 404 19.44 2.47 24.07
CA PRO A 404 19.76 1.36 23.17
C PRO A 404 18.95 0.10 23.50
N ILE A 405 18.70 -0.74 22.47
CA ILE A 405 18.05 -2.02 22.73
C ILE A 405 18.99 -2.95 23.48
N PRO A 406 18.48 -3.78 24.42
CA PRO A 406 19.31 -4.71 25.19
C PRO A 406 20.10 -5.65 24.30
N SER A 407 21.32 -6.02 24.69
CA SER A 407 22.11 -7.05 24.01
C SER A 407 21.42 -8.42 24.10
N TRP A 408 21.73 -9.33 23.19
CA TRP A 408 21.16 -10.68 23.17
C TRP A 408 21.46 -11.49 24.44
N SER A 409 22.52 -11.15 25.18
CA SER A 409 22.82 -11.78 26.47
C SER A 409 21.90 -11.33 27.60
N LYS A 410 21.13 -10.27 27.40
CA LYS A 410 20.23 -9.67 28.39
C LYS A 410 18.73 -9.79 28.05
N ARG A 411 18.41 -10.48 26.93
CA ARG A 411 17.02 -10.67 26.47
C ARG A 411 16.39 -11.96 26.97
#